data_30453134ad7e542e98445d37eb3dc47c
#
_entry.id   30453134ad7e542e98445d37eb3dc47c
#
_cell.length_a   1.000
_cell.length_b   1.000
_cell.length_c   1.000
_cell.angle_alpha   90.00
_cell.angle_beta   90.00
_cell.angle_gamma   90.00
#
_symmetry.space_group_name_H-M   'P 1'
#
loop_
_entity.id
_entity.type
_entity.pdbx_description
1 polymer ?
#
loop_
_entity_poly.entity_id
_entity_poly.type
_entity_poly.pdbx_seq_one_letter_code
_entity_poly.pdbx_strand_id
1 'polypeptide(L)'
;MTSKTEEMSQTRNRNELTIVRVFDAPREAVWKAWTDPERAKRWWGPEGFTAPFIKIDLRVGGKYLFCMRSPDGKDYWSTGVYREIVPLQRIVSTDSFADEKGNVVPASHYGMPSDLPMEMLVTVTFEELGGKTRMTLRHVGLPAGEQSKMAEQGWSTSFDKLAKALK
;
A
#
# COMPACT_ATOMS: atom_id res chain seq x y z
N MET A 1 6.76 0.74 31.07
CA MET A 1 7.12 1.59 29.95
C MET A 1 7.55 0.79 28.78
N THR A 2 8.45 -0.14 28.99
CA THR A 2 8.79 -1.09 27.95
C THR A 2 7.58 -1.86 27.45
N SER A 3 6.64 -2.12 28.34
CA SER A 3 5.46 -2.91 28.00
C SER A 3 4.65 -2.33 26.85
N LYS A 4 4.52 -1.02 26.78
CA LYS A 4 3.71 -0.39 25.72
C LYS A 4 4.35 -0.59 24.34
N THR A 5 5.66 -0.41 24.24
CA THR A 5 6.38 -0.63 23.00
C THR A 5 6.35 -2.10 22.60
N GLU A 6 6.51 -2.99 23.58
CA GLU A 6 6.45 -4.42 23.33
C GLU A 6 5.07 -4.85 22.86
N GLU A 7 4.01 -4.28 23.44
CA GLU A 7 2.66 -4.57 23.01
C GLU A 7 2.43 -4.14 21.57
N MET A 8 2.93 -2.97 21.17
CA MET A 8 2.81 -2.51 19.80
C MET A 8 3.55 -3.42 18.83
N SER A 9 4.75 -3.87 19.20
CA SER A 9 5.50 -4.82 18.38
C SER A 9 4.76 -6.14 18.24
N GLN A 10 4.20 -6.65 19.32
CA GLN A 10 3.46 -7.89 19.29
C GLN A 10 2.21 -7.78 18.43
N THR A 11 1.50 -6.64 18.50
CA THR A 11 0.33 -6.39 17.68
C THR A 11 0.69 -6.40 16.21
N ARG A 12 1.78 -5.72 15.84
CA ARG A 12 2.25 -5.72 14.45
C ARG A 12 2.63 -7.11 13.98
N ASN A 13 3.28 -7.91 14.85
CA ASN A 13 3.68 -9.26 14.53
C ASN A 13 2.50 -10.21 14.34
N ARG A 14 1.34 -9.85 14.89
CA ARG A 14 0.14 -10.67 14.74
C ARG A 14 -0.55 -10.42 13.40
N ASN A 15 -1.04 -9.20 13.17
CA ASN A 15 -1.87 -8.91 12.01
C ASN A 15 -1.63 -7.52 11.43
N GLU A 16 -0.59 -6.85 11.87
CA GLU A 16 -0.34 -5.49 11.42
C GLU A 16 1.10 -5.30 11.01
N LEU A 17 1.28 -4.67 9.83
CA LEU A 17 2.58 -4.26 9.33
C LEU A 17 2.64 -2.75 9.35
N THR A 18 3.70 -2.17 9.91
CA THR A 18 3.91 -0.72 9.92
C THR A 18 5.25 -0.41 9.29
N ILE A 19 5.25 0.50 8.31
CA ILE A 19 6.47 0.97 7.66
C ILE A 19 6.48 2.49 7.71
N VAL A 20 7.61 3.06 8.15
CA VAL A 20 7.80 4.50 8.19
C VAL A 20 8.92 4.86 7.22
N ARG A 21 8.68 5.86 6.38
CA ARG A 21 9.68 6.37 5.44
C ARG A 21 9.66 7.90 5.46
N VAL A 22 10.84 8.49 5.38
CA VAL A 22 10.98 9.93 5.21
C VAL A 22 11.43 10.19 3.79
N PHE A 23 10.64 10.97 3.05
CA PHE A 23 10.96 11.35 1.67
C PHE A 23 11.43 12.80 1.62
N ASP A 24 12.46 13.06 0.83
CA ASP A 24 12.97 14.41 0.62
C ASP A 24 12.13 15.13 -0.43
N ALA A 25 10.87 15.37 -0.07
CA ALA A 25 9.89 16.00 -0.93
C ALA A 25 8.73 16.53 -0.07
N PRO A 26 8.06 17.61 -0.50
CA PRO A 26 6.94 18.16 0.26
C PRO A 26 5.73 17.23 0.25
N ARG A 27 4.85 17.38 1.25
CA ARG A 27 3.66 16.54 1.39
C ARG A 27 2.81 16.51 0.12
N GLU A 28 2.69 17.62 -0.53
CA GLU A 28 1.88 17.73 -1.76
C GLU A 28 2.39 16.76 -2.83
N ALA A 29 3.71 16.66 -2.99
CA ALA A 29 4.30 15.75 -3.98
C ALA A 29 4.07 14.29 -3.61
N VAL A 30 4.25 13.95 -2.33
CA VAL A 30 4.04 12.58 -1.86
C VAL A 30 2.57 12.20 -1.94
N TRP A 31 1.68 13.13 -1.56
CA TRP A 31 0.23 12.94 -1.68
C TRP A 31 -0.19 12.67 -3.13
N LYS A 32 0.31 13.48 -4.06
CA LYS A 32 0.00 13.30 -5.48
C LYS A 32 0.51 11.97 -6.03
N ALA A 33 1.66 11.52 -5.53
CA ALA A 33 2.21 10.24 -5.96
C ALA A 33 1.25 9.08 -5.61
N TRP A 34 0.49 9.22 -4.54
CA TRP A 34 -0.50 8.23 -4.12
C TRP A 34 -1.87 8.39 -4.78
N THR A 35 -2.21 9.59 -5.21
CA THR A 35 -3.59 9.91 -5.60
C THR A 35 -3.77 10.19 -7.09
N ASP A 36 -2.70 10.53 -7.78
CA ASP A 36 -2.73 10.76 -9.23
C ASP A 36 -2.38 9.45 -9.94
N PRO A 37 -3.28 8.87 -10.76
CA PRO A 37 -3.01 7.59 -11.41
C PRO A 37 -1.71 7.57 -12.23
N GLU A 38 -1.39 8.63 -12.95
CA GLU A 38 -0.18 8.66 -13.78
C GLU A 38 1.09 8.70 -12.94
N ARG A 39 1.03 9.35 -11.78
CA ARG A 39 2.17 9.36 -10.86
C ARG A 39 2.30 8.04 -10.11
N ALA A 40 1.17 7.45 -9.72
CA ALA A 40 1.18 6.17 -9.02
C ALA A 40 1.78 5.05 -9.89
N LYS A 41 1.57 5.10 -11.20
CA LYS A 41 2.15 4.12 -12.13
C LYS A 41 3.67 4.07 -12.09
N ARG A 42 4.31 5.15 -11.67
CA ARG A 42 5.78 5.25 -11.68
C ARG A 42 6.44 4.43 -10.59
N TRP A 43 5.72 4.12 -9.53
CA TRP A 43 6.34 3.48 -8.37
C TRP A 43 5.56 2.29 -7.82
N TRP A 44 4.30 2.11 -8.21
CA TRP A 44 3.47 1.03 -7.67
C TRP A 44 4.04 -0.34 -8.02
N GLY A 45 4.10 -1.24 -7.01
CA GLY A 45 4.59 -2.59 -7.17
C GLY A 45 6.03 -2.75 -6.72
N PRO A 46 6.41 -3.96 -6.27
CA PRO A 46 7.77 -4.23 -5.82
C PRO A 46 8.79 -4.01 -6.92
N GLU A 47 10.07 -4.05 -6.55
CA GLU A 47 11.15 -3.92 -7.51
C GLU A 47 10.99 -4.93 -8.64
N GLY A 48 11.18 -4.47 -9.88
CA GLY A 48 11.03 -5.30 -11.06
C GLY A 48 9.62 -5.35 -11.62
N PHE A 49 8.64 -4.91 -10.85
CA PHE A 49 7.25 -4.84 -11.31
C PHE A 49 6.97 -3.52 -12.00
N THR A 50 6.01 -3.52 -12.90
CA THR A 50 5.46 -2.31 -13.51
C THR A 50 3.98 -2.20 -13.16
N ALA A 51 3.40 -1.04 -13.37
CA ALA A 51 1.98 -0.81 -13.09
C ALA A 51 1.29 -0.33 -14.38
N PRO A 52 0.87 -1.26 -15.25
CA PRO A 52 0.29 -0.89 -16.53
C PRO A 52 -1.08 -0.23 -16.46
N PHE A 53 -1.80 -0.44 -15.35
CA PHE A 53 -3.14 0.12 -15.21
C PHE A 53 -3.37 0.56 -13.77
N ILE A 54 -3.78 1.83 -13.60
CA ILE A 54 -4.19 2.36 -12.30
C ILE A 54 -5.39 3.28 -12.51
N LYS A 55 -6.47 2.99 -11.80
CA LYS A 55 -7.68 3.81 -11.82
C LYS A 55 -8.03 4.16 -10.38
N ILE A 56 -8.30 5.44 -10.13
CA ILE A 56 -8.58 5.96 -8.79
C ILE A 56 -9.82 6.84 -8.82
N ASP A 57 -10.80 6.53 -7.98
CA ASP A 57 -11.94 7.40 -7.73
C ASP A 57 -11.75 7.94 -6.31
N LEU A 58 -11.07 9.07 -6.20
CA LEU A 58 -10.60 9.59 -4.90
C LEU A 58 -11.71 10.33 -4.17
N ARG A 59 -12.55 9.56 -3.50
CA ARG A 59 -13.60 10.06 -2.63
C ARG A 59 -13.99 8.96 -1.65
N VAL A 60 -14.54 9.34 -0.51
CA VAL A 60 -15.02 8.35 0.45
C VAL A 60 -16.12 7.54 -0.23
N GLY A 61 -15.99 6.21 -0.19
CA GLY A 61 -16.87 5.29 -0.92
C GLY A 61 -16.45 5.02 -2.35
N GLY A 62 -15.48 5.79 -2.88
CA GLY A 62 -14.93 5.52 -4.21
C GLY A 62 -14.02 4.31 -4.18
N LYS A 63 -13.78 3.75 -5.36
CA LYS A 63 -12.96 2.55 -5.50
C LYS A 63 -11.71 2.83 -6.30
N TYR A 64 -10.70 2.00 -6.08
CA TYR A 64 -9.52 1.97 -6.93
C TYR A 64 -9.36 0.61 -7.58
N LEU A 65 -8.63 0.58 -8.68
CA LEU A 65 -8.26 -0.68 -9.34
C LEU A 65 -6.84 -0.53 -9.85
N PHE A 66 -5.96 -1.34 -9.31
CA PHE A 66 -4.55 -1.31 -9.66
C PHE A 66 -4.13 -2.64 -10.26
N CYS A 67 -3.30 -2.56 -11.30
CA CYS A 67 -2.64 -3.74 -11.86
C CYS A 67 -1.14 -3.57 -11.70
N MET A 68 -0.48 -4.58 -11.14
CA MET A 68 0.97 -4.63 -11.18
C MET A 68 1.38 -5.86 -11.99
N ARG A 69 2.42 -5.69 -12.81
CA ARG A 69 2.90 -6.74 -13.71
C ARG A 69 4.29 -7.17 -13.29
N SER A 70 4.45 -8.46 -13.05
CA SER A 70 5.72 -9.03 -12.66
C SER A 70 6.70 -9.08 -13.85
N PRO A 71 8.01 -9.28 -13.59
CA PRO A 71 8.99 -9.36 -14.66
C PRO A 71 8.71 -10.47 -15.69
N ASP A 72 8.03 -11.54 -15.27
CA ASP A 72 7.65 -12.62 -16.17
C ASP A 72 6.33 -12.38 -16.90
N GLY A 73 5.75 -11.18 -16.77
CA GLY A 73 4.56 -10.77 -17.52
C GLY A 73 3.23 -11.15 -16.89
N LYS A 74 3.24 -11.61 -15.64
CA LYS A 74 2.00 -11.99 -14.96
C LYS A 74 1.38 -10.77 -14.28
N ASP A 75 0.08 -10.58 -14.46
CA ASP A 75 -0.64 -9.44 -13.90
C ASP A 75 -1.32 -9.83 -12.59
N TYR A 76 -1.21 -8.92 -11.62
CA TYR A 76 -1.86 -9.05 -10.32
C TYR A 76 -2.72 -7.82 -10.11
N TRP A 77 -4.01 -8.03 -9.91
CA TRP A 77 -4.97 -6.93 -9.72
C TRP A 77 -5.35 -6.80 -8.26
N SER A 78 -5.56 -5.58 -7.83
CA SER A 78 -6.05 -5.28 -6.49
C SER A 78 -7.05 -4.15 -6.53
N THR A 79 -7.96 -4.15 -5.59
CA THR A 79 -9.02 -3.15 -5.50
C THR A 79 -9.32 -2.85 -4.03
N GLY A 80 -9.97 -1.73 -3.79
CA GLY A 80 -10.41 -1.36 -2.46
C GLY A 80 -11.36 -0.19 -2.52
N VAL A 81 -11.86 0.15 -1.34
CA VAL A 81 -12.79 1.26 -1.15
C VAL A 81 -12.14 2.27 -0.21
N TYR A 82 -12.17 3.54 -0.58
CA TYR A 82 -11.67 4.59 0.29
C TYR A 82 -12.65 4.80 1.45
N ARG A 83 -12.15 4.65 2.67
CA ARG A 83 -12.93 4.82 3.90
C ARG A 83 -12.78 6.19 4.51
N GLU A 84 -11.60 6.77 4.36
CA GLU A 84 -11.31 8.10 4.90
C GLU A 84 -10.29 8.78 4.01
N ILE A 85 -10.50 10.06 3.74
CA ILE A 85 -9.56 10.89 2.98
C ILE A 85 -9.47 12.23 3.68
N VAL A 86 -8.29 12.52 4.26
CA VAL A 86 -7.98 13.82 4.82
C VAL A 86 -6.87 14.40 3.96
N PRO A 87 -7.16 15.37 3.09
CA PRO A 87 -6.17 15.85 2.12
C PRO A 87 -4.84 16.20 2.76
N LEU A 88 -3.77 15.72 2.15
CA LEU A 88 -2.39 15.91 2.57
C LEU A 88 -2.04 15.25 3.91
N GLN A 89 -2.96 14.55 4.55
CA GLN A 89 -2.73 13.99 5.88
C GLN A 89 -2.94 12.50 5.98
N ARG A 90 -4.02 11.97 5.41
CA ARG A 90 -4.33 10.56 5.65
C ARG A 90 -5.26 9.98 4.59
N ILE A 91 -4.99 8.73 4.23
CA ILE A 91 -5.86 7.92 3.37
C ILE A 91 -6.07 6.60 4.09
N VAL A 92 -7.32 6.19 4.24
CA VAL A 92 -7.67 4.86 4.74
C VAL A 92 -8.47 4.16 3.65
N SER A 93 -8.03 2.97 3.26
CA SER A 93 -8.72 2.20 2.24
C SER A 93 -8.69 0.72 2.57
N THR A 94 -9.68 -0.01 2.07
CA THR A 94 -9.60 -1.47 2.09
C THR A 94 -8.64 -1.93 1.00
N ASP A 95 -8.19 -3.17 1.09
CA ASP A 95 -7.27 -3.75 0.12
C ASP A 95 -7.63 -5.21 -0.08
N SER A 96 -7.90 -5.58 -1.32
CA SER A 96 -8.31 -6.93 -1.69
C SER A 96 -7.68 -7.29 -3.02
N PHE A 97 -7.43 -8.58 -3.24
CA PHE A 97 -7.10 -9.04 -4.58
C PHE A 97 -8.34 -8.93 -5.46
N ALA A 98 -8.13 -8.70 -6.74
CA ALA A 98 -9.22 -8.51 -7.68
C ALA A 98 -8.91 -9.19 -9.00
N ASP A 99 -9.94 -9.37 -9.81
CA ASP A 99 -9.74 -9.71 -11.22
C ASP A 99 -9.62 -8.42 -12.04
N GLU A 100 -9.43 -8.56 -13.34
CA GLU A 100 -9.24 -7.40 -14.22
C GLU A 100 -10.47 -6.49 -14.32
N LYS A 101 -11.62 -7.00 -13.89
CA LYS A 101 -12.86 -6.24 -13.90
C LYS A 101 -13.12 -5.52 -12.58
N GLY A 102 -12.25 -5.73 -11.58
CA GLY A 102 -12.41 -5.13 -10.28
C GLY A 102 -13.24 -5.93 -9.30
N ASN A 103 -13.57 -7.17 -9.62
CA ASN A 103 -14.28 -8.04 -8.68
C ASN A 103 -13.30 -8.60 -7.66
N VAL A 104 -13.69 -8.58 -6.39
CA VAL A 104 -12.83 -9.13 -5.33
C VAL A 104 -12.72 -10.65 -5.51
N VAL A 105 -11.50 -11.15 -5.44
CA VAL A 105 -11.21 -12.58 -5.55
C VAL A 105 -10.32 -12.99 -4.37
N PRO A 106 -10.33 -14.28 -4.00
CA PRO A 106 -9.42 -14.74 -2.94
C PRO A 106 -7.98 -14.77 -3.43
N ALA A 107 -7.03 -14.72 -2.48
CA ALA A 107 -5.62 -14.77 -2.80
C ALA A 107 -5.25 -16.02 -3.62
N SER A 108 -5.98 -17.12 -3.41
CA SER A 108 -5.77 -18.37 -4.15
C SER A 108 -6.00 -18.21 -5.65
N HIS A 109 -6.74 -17.20 -6.07
CA HIS A 109 -6.92 -16.88 -7.49
C HIS A 109 -5.56 -16.64 -8.17
N TYR A 110 -4.59 -16.13 -7.42
CA TYR A 110 -3.23 -15.87 -7.90
C TYR A 110 -2.21 -16.90 -7.39
N GLY A 111 -2.68 -18.03 -6.88
CA GLY A 111 -1.80 -19.07 -6.36
C GLY A 111 -1.19 -18.76 -5.01
N MET A 112 -1.72 -17.80 -4.30
CA MET A 112 -1.23 -17.45 -2.98
C MET A 112 -1.94 -18.22 -1.87
N PRO A 113 -1.36 -18.26 -0.65
CA PRO A 113 -1.98 -19.01 0.45
C PRO A 113 -3.39 -18.56 0.77
N SER A 114 -4.24 -19.51 1.10
CA SER A 114 -5.65 -19.24 1.37
C SER A 114 -5.90 -18.61 2.73
N ASP A 115 -4.89 -18.51 3.59
CA ASP A 115 -5.02 -17.87 4.90
C ASP A 115 -4.99 -16.34 4.82
N LEU A 116 -4.73 -15.78 3.64
CA LEU A 116 -4.83 -14.33 3.45
C LEU A 116 -6.31 -13.93 3.44
N PRO A 117 -6.70 -12.92 4.23
CA PRO A 117 -8.11 -12.51 4.26
C PRO A 117 -8.55 -11.90 2.94
N MET A 118 -9.85 -11.97 2.68
CA MET A 118 -10.43 -11.39 1.46
C MET A 118 -10.31 -9.86 1.45
N GLU A 119 -10.26 -9.25 2.62
CA GLU A 119 -10.18 -7.79 2.72
C GLU A 119 -9.23 -7.42 3.85
N MET A 120 -8.31 -6.51 3.54
CA MET A 120 -7.38 -5.96 4.50
C MET A 120 -7.59 -4.45 4.57
N LEU A 121 -6.95 -3.77 5.51
CA LEU A 121 -7.08 -2.34 5.66
C LEU A 121 -5.70 -1.69 5.57
N VAL A 122 -5.60 -0.65 4.75
CA VAL A 122 -4.36 0.10 4.59
C VAL A 122 -4.60 1.55 4.99
N THR A 123 -3.75 2.05 5.89
CA THR A 123 -3.77 3.45 6.32
C THR A 123 -2.42 4.06 5.98
N VAL A 124 -2.45 5.19 5.29
CA VAL A 124 -1.23 5.94 4.96
C VAL A 124 -1.39 7.34 5.53
N THR A 125 -0.42 7.77 6.33
CA THR A 125 -0.41 9.13 6.89
C THR A 125 0.81 9.88 6.38
N PHE A 126 0.67 11.20 6.26
CA PHE A 126 1.69 12.08 5.71
C PHE A 126 1.90 13.23 6.69
N GLU A 127 3.11 13.35 7.23
CA GLU A 127 3.46 14.41 8.17
C GLU A 127 4.57 15.28 7.60
N GLU A 128 4.43 16.56 7.75
CA GLU A 128 5.46 17.49 7.28
C GLU A 128 6.62 17.54 8.27
N LEU A 129 7.85 17.46 7.76
CA LEU A 129 9.07 17.54 8.55
C LEU A 129 10.04 18.52 7.89
N GLY A 130 9.77 19.82 8.03
CA GLY A 130 10.69 20.86 7.52
C GLY A 130 10.98 20.72 6.02
N GLY A 131 9.96 20.61 5.20
CA GLY A 131 10.13 20.46 3.75
C GLY A 131 10.23 19.03 3.28
N LYS A 132 10.35 18.10 4.21
CA LYS A 132 10.35 16.68 3.93
C LYS A 132 9.02 16.08 4.40
N THR A 133 8.79 14.82 4.09
CA THR A 133 7.55 14.14 4.47
C THR A 133 7.86 12.84 5.19
N ARG A 134 7.30 12.67 6.39
CA ARG A 134 7.28 11.37 7.03
C ARG A 134 5.99 10.67 6.64
N MET A 135 6.13 9.56 5.97
CA MET A 135 5.00 8.74 5.55
C MET A 135 4.97 7.48 6.39
N THR A 136 3.80 7.16 6.94
CA THR A 136 3.60 5.94 7.71
C THR A 136 2.53 5.11 7.03
N LEU A 137 2.87 3.88 6.69
CA LEU A 137 1.91 2.92 6.15
C LEU A 137 1.61 1.88 7.22
N ARG A 138 0.32 1.61 7.42
CA ARG A 138 -0.14 0.52 8.28
C ARG A 138 -1.01 -0.40 7.45
N HIS A 139 -0.63 -1.68 7.40
CA HIS A 139 -1.35 -2.69 6.63
C HIS A 139 -1.86 -3.74 7.62
N VAL A 140 -3.16 -3.78 7.81
CA VAL A 140 -3.81 -4.60 8.83
C VAL A 140 -4.53 -5.78 8.17
N GLY A 141 -4.33 -6.97 8.73
CA GLY A 141 -4.95 -8.18 8.24
C GLY A 141 -3.97 -9.23 7.76
N LEU A 142 -2.69 -8.86 7.60
CA LEU A 142 -1.68 -9.81 7.16
C LEU A 142 -1.37 -10.83 8.25
N PRO A 143 -1.39 -12.14 7.94
CA PRO A 143 -0.93 -13.13 8.90
C PRO A 143 0.53 -12.89 9.25
N ALA A 144 0.88 -13.15 10.51
CA ALA A 144 2.26 -13.01 10.96
C ALA A 144 3.15 -14.03 10.24
N GLY A 145 4.47 -13.75 10.19
CA GLY A 145 5.44 -14.65 9.61
C GLY A 145 5.74 -14.31 8.16
N GLU A 146 5.73 -15.33 7.29
CA GLU A 146 6.20 -15.18 5.92
C GLU A 146 5.40 -14.18 5.10
N GLN A 147 4.07 -14.18 5.26
CA GLN A 147 3.21 -13.26 4.52
C GLN A 147 3.53 -11.82 4.88
N SER A 148 3.73 -11.54 6.17
CA SER A 148 4.08 -10.21 6.63
C SER A 148 5.44 -9.77 6.11
N LYS A 149 6.41 -10.68 6.10
CA LYS A 149 7.75 -10.38 5.58
C LYS A 149 7.73 -10.07 4.09
N MET A 150 6.98 -10.84 3.32
CA MET A 150 6.85 -10.61 1.89
C MET A 150 6.20 -9.27 1.59
N ALA A 151 5.15 -8.94 2.34
CA ALA A 151 4.47 -7.65 2.18
C ALA A 151 5.40 -6.49 2.57
N GLU A 152 6.15 -6.65 3.65
CA GLU A 152 7.11 -5.62 4.07
C GLU A 152 8.15 -5.37 2.99
N GLN A 153 8.71 -6.43 2.43
CA GLN A 153 9.70 -6.31 1.37
C GLN A 153 9.10 -5.67 0.12
N GLY A 154 7.91 -6.07 -0.25
CA GLY A 154 7.21 -5.50 -1.41
C GLY A 154 6.95 -4.01 -1.24
N TRP A 155 6.43 -3.61 -0.09
CA TRP A 155 6.20 -2.20 0.19
C TRP A 155 7.50 -1.41 0.24
N SER A 156 8.54 -1.96 0.88
CA SER A 156 9.83 -1.27 1.01
C SER A 156 10.47 -1.00 -0.34
N THR A 157 10.48 -1.99 -1.24
CA THR A 157 11.05 -1.79 -2.56
C THR A 157 10.20 -0.85 -3.42
N SER A 158 8.87 -0.89 -3.25
CA SER A 158 7.98 0.08 -3.90
C SER A 158 8.31 1.49 -3.44
N PHE A 159 8.57 1.68 -2.15
CA PHE A 159 8.90 3.00 -1.61
C PHE A 159 10.27 3.49 -2.06
N ASP A 160 11.21 2.57 -2.34
CA ASP A 160 12.48 2.95 -2.97
C ASP A 160 12.22 3.55 -4.35
N LYS A 161 11.31 2.96 -5.10
CA LYS A 161 10.90 3.49 -6.42
C LYS A 161 10.20 4.83 -6.26
N LEU A 162 9.34 4.96 -5.24
CA LEU A 162 8.65 6.22 -4.95
C LEU A 162 9.67 7.34 -4.66
N ALA A 163 10.69 7.04 -3.86
CA ALA A 163 11.72 8.02 -3.55
C ALA A 163 12.40 8.53 -4.82
N LYS A 164 12.66 7.64 -5.78
CA LYS A 164 13.25 8.02 -7.06
C LYS A 164 12.28 8.84 -7.90
N ALA A 165 11.01 8.49 -7.89
CA ALA A 165 9.99 9.19 -8.67
C ALA A 165 9.73 10.61 -8.17
N LEU A 166 10.06 10.87 -6.90
CA LEU A 166 9.87 12.20 -6.29
C LEU A 166 11.00 13.18 -6.58
N LYS A 167 12.07 12.74 -7.21
CA LYS A 167 13.22 13.60 -7.53
C LYS A 167 13.03 14.42 -8.78
#